data_4f05e93c7c6194b5deacc5565add9a0a
#
_entry.id   4f05e93c7c6194b5deacc5565add9a0a
#
_cell.length_a   1.000
_cell.length_b   1.000
_cell.length_c   1.000
_cell.angle_alpha   90.00
_cell.angle_beta   90.00
_cell.angle_gamma   90.00
#
_symmetry.space_group_name_H-M   'P 1'
#
loop_
_entity.id
_entity.type
_entity.pdbx_description
1 polymer ?
#
loop_
_entity_poly.entity_id
_entity_poly.type
_entity_poly.pdbx_seq_one_letter_code
_entity_poly.pdbx_strand_id
1 'polypeptide(L)'
;MSQRLLWMIKHYRADFGALSCPLLCRLTGDLDADALDAALTRLAARHESLRTTFTGRGARLAQIVHPPAPVPTRRIYLSDHPDPEDAVDEAVRAELRTAIDPTEWPARATLWRLGARTHLLCLNLHHLVTDAWSTGILFRDLGALYARATGASSSLPDTGWPYTRFVEWQQELLDGDGLQRHRDYWRRQLAGSQLPALPAAAGDRPTNADRPTNDDRPASTSRPATADVAIDLDRETVTRLRALARTRRTTLFAVLLAVFYHHLHQVTGQDDLAVASMFANRSRPELRETVGLLANMVLLRARVGQAATFADLVGQAHSAAIGAFTYQDLPYQMLPADAVRAGGRRADDVLFNVMAEAQHRTVAAGVGFELLVPRGLGSRFRFELAIAPVGPADLRVVLYHPTAAYTPAQAHSFLSGYADLATTLTAAPTAPLGTARPV
;
A
#
# COMPACT_ATOMS: atom_id res chain seq x y z
N MET A 1 15.33 5.46 6.20
CA MET A 1 15.04 4.44 7.24
C MET A 1 14.24 3.26 6.67
N SER A 2 13.12 3.48 5.98
CA SER A 2 12.30 2.40 5.38
C SER A 2 13.06 1.50 4.42
N GLN A 3 13.90 2.05 3.55
CA GLN A 3 14.76 1.27 2.66
C GLN A 3 15.76 0.38 3.42
N ARG A 4 16.34 0.86 4.52
CA ARG A 4 17.25 0.04 5.35
C ARG A 4 16.52 -1.16 5.95
N LEU A 5 15.28 -0.98 6.38
CA LEU A 5 14.46 -2.10 6.87
C LEU A 5 14.20 -3.12 5.75
N LEU A 6 13.72 -2.69 4.58
CA LEU A 6 13.48 -3.60 3.46
C LEU A 6 14.76 -4.28 2.97
N TRP A 7 15.89 -3.58 3.00
CA TRP A 7 17.19 -4.14 2.66
C TRP A 7 17.62 -5.22 3.63
N MET A 8 17.47 -5.00 4.95
CA MET A 8 17.74 -6.03 5.96
C MET A 8 16.81 -7.24 5.77
N ILE A 9 15.54 -6.99 5.55
CA ILE A 9 14.58 -8.06 5.28
C ILE A 9 15.03 -8.90 4.08
N LYS A 10 15.49 -8.32 2.97
CA LYS A 10 16.02 -9.05 1.80
C LYS A 10 17.15 -10.01 2.19
N HIS A 11 18.05 -9.63 3.10
CA HIS A 11 19.21 -10.44 3.48
C HIS A 11 18.88 -11.59 4.43
N TYR A 12 17.80 -11.48 5.21
CA TYR A 12 17.44 -12.45 6.24
C TYR A 12 16.29 -13.38 5.87
N ARG A 13 15.64 -13.15 4.71
CA ARG A 13 14.51 -13.97 4.26
C ARG A 13 14.67 -14.30 2.77
N ALA A 14 14.82 -15.58 2.44
CA ALA A 14 15.03 -16.07 1.06
C ALA A 14 13.80 -15.93 0.12
N ASP A 15 12.64 -15.48 0.63
CA ASP A 15 11.32 -15.59 -0.03
C ASP A 15 10.80 -14.23 -0.55
N PHE A 16 11.62 -13.52 -1.35
CA PHE A 16 11.38 -12.12 -1.71
C PHE A 16 10.86 -11.84 -3.13
N GLY A 17 10.05 -12.71 -3.75
CA GLY A 17 9.11 -12.28 -4.79
C GLY A 17 8.13 -11.18 -4.31
N ALA A 18 7.98 -11.02 -2.99
CA ALA A 18 7.05 -10.09 -2.34
C ALA A 18 7.49 -8.61 -2.33
N LEU A 19 8.64 -8.23 -2.91
CA LEU A 19 9.08 -6.84 -3.05
C LEU A 19 8.87 -6.28 -4.46
N SER A 20 8.18 -7.00 -5.33
CA SER A 20 7.70 -6.50 -6.61
C SER A 20 6.54 -5.52 -6.41
N CYS A 21 6.63 -4.37 -7.07
CA CYS A 21 5.61 -3.33 -7.10
C CYS A 21 5.32 -2.99 -8.57
N PRO A 22 4.47 -3.79 -9.25
CA PRO A 22 4.23 -3.60 -10.66
C PRO A 22 3.32 -2.38 -10.93
N LEU A 23 3.70 -1.60 -11.93
CA LEU A 23 2.77 -0.78 -12.68
C LEU A 23 2.28 -1.65 -13.84
N LEU A 24 1.04 -2.15 -13.72
CA LEU A 24 0.41 -2.97 -14.73
C LEU A 24 -0.57 -2.11 -15.53
N CYS A 25 -0.36 -2.02 -16.85
CA CYS A 25 -1.13 -1.11 -17.69
C CYS A 25 -1.64 -1.83 -18.94
N ARG A 26 -2.97 -1.87 -19.12
CA ARG A 26 -3.59 -2.29 -20.39
C ARG A 26 -3.50 -1.14 -21.38
N LEU A 27 -3.02 -1.45 -22.59
CA LEU A 27 -2.85 -0.50 -23.68
C LEU A 27 -3.78 -0.93 -24.83
N THR A 28 -4.65 -0.01 -25.27
CA THR A 28 -5.65 -0.29 -26.29
C THR A 28 -5.56 0.74 -27.42
N GLY A 29 -5.32 0.30 -28.63
CA GLY A 29 -5.13 1.17 -29.80
C GLY A 29 -3.94 0.71 -30.65
N ASP A 30 -3.57 1.54 -31.64
CA ASP A 30 -2.44 1.30 -32.51
C ASP A 30 -1.14 1.71 -31.80
N LEU A 31 -0.64 0.81 -30.97
CA LEU A 31 0.53 1.05 -30.14
C LEU A 31 1.82 1.07 -30.98
N ASP A 32 2.57 2.17 -30.92
CA ASP A 32 3.96 2.23 -31.34
C ASP A 32 4.87 1.73 -30.20
N ALA A 33 5.40 0.52 -30.36
CA ALA A 33 6.20 -0.12 -29.33
C ALA A 33 7.60 0.53 -29.17
N ASP A 34 8.13 1.16 -30.20
CA ASP A 34 9.43 1.86 -30.14
C ASP A 34 9.26 3.23 -29.45
N ALA A 35 8.14 3.90 -29.70
CA ALA A 35 7.75 5.09 -28.94
C ALA A 35 7.52 4.77 -27.44
N LEU A 36 6.98 3.58 -27.12
CA LEU A 36 6.84 3.12 -25.74
C LEU A 36 8.20 2.89 -25.06
N ASP A 37 9.16 2.26 -25.75
CA ASP A 37 10.52 2.07 -25.21
C ASP A 37 11.24 3.42 -25.02
N ALA A 38 11.05 4.37 -25.93
CA ALA A 38 11.55 5.73 -25.78
C ALA A 38 10.91 6.45 -24.60
N ALA A 39 9.60 6.24 -24.34
CA ALA A 39 8.89 6.79 -23.20
C ALA A 39 9.39 6.19 -21.89
N LEU A 40 9.59 4.88 -21.80
CA LEU A 40 10.15 4.21 -20.62
C LEU A 40 11.58 4.69 -20.31
N THR A 41 12.40 4.86 -21.33
CA THR A 41 13.76 5.41 -21.20
C THR A 41 13.72 6.85 -20.63
N ARG A 42 12.84 7.70 -21.15
CA ARG A 42 12.65 9.06 -20.65
C ARG A 42 12.06 9.08 -19.24
N LEU A 43 11.19 8.12 -18.90
CA LEU A 43 10.65 7.95 -17.54
C LEU A 43 11.77 7.64 -16.54
N ALA A 44 12.69 6.73 -16.88
CA ALA A 44 13.86 6.42 -16.06
C ALA A 44 14.86 7.59 -15.97
N ALA A 45 15.03 8.36 -17.05
CA ALA A 45 15.83 9.57 -17.02
C ALA A 45 15.24 10.64 -16.09
N ARG A 46 13.91 10.79 -16.10
CA ARG A 46 13.18 11.77 -15.30
C ARG A 46 13.18 11.45 -13.80
N HIS A 47 13.04 10.17 -13.43
CA HIS A 47 12.94 9.71 -12.05
C HIS A 47 14.17 8.87 -11.67
N GLU A 48 15.09 9.45 -10.91
CA GLU A 48 16.36 8.81 -10.54
C GLU A 48 16.19 7.48 -9.81
N SER A 49 15.08 7.30 -9.06
CA SER A 49 14.77 6.05 -8.36
C SER A 49 14.75 4.85 -9.29
N LEU A 50 14.28 5.02 -10.54
CA LEU A 50 14.19 3.94 -11.53
C LEU A 50 15.56 3.49 -12.08
N ARG A 51 16.62 4.24 -11.80
CA ARG A 51 18.02 3.97 -12.18
C ARG A 51 18.96 3.98 -10.98
N THR A 52 18.40 3.69 -9.79
CA THR A 52 19.17 3.64 -8.54
C THR A 52 19.35 2.18 -8.13
N THR A 53 20.59 1.72 -8.06
CA THR A 53 20.95 0.43 -7.49
C THR A 53 21.40 0.58 -6.04
N PHE A 54 21.47 -0.56 -5.35
CA PHE A 54 21.74 -0.60 -3.92
C PHE A 54 22.90 -1.53 -3.63
N THR A 55 23.77 -1.12 -2.70
CA THR A 55 24.89 -1.93 -2.23
C THR A 55 25.04 -1.80 -0.72
N GLY A 56 25.79 -2.72 -0.12
CA GLY A 56 26.07 -2.71 1.31
C GLY A 56 25.78 -4.02 2.01
N ARG A 57 26.13 -4.10 3.30
CA ARG A 57 25.88 -5.27 4.16
C ARG A 57 25.19 -4.85 5.45
N GLY A 58 24.21 -5.64 5.88
CA GLY A 58 23.44 -5.39 7.11
C GLY A 58 22.77 -4.01 7.09
N ALA A 59 22.97 -3.20 8.10
CA ALA A 59 22.39 -1.86 8.21
C ALA A 59 23.09 -0.79 7.35
N ARG A 60 24.22 -1.10 6.73
CA ARG A 60 24.97 -0.18 5.86
C ARG A 60 24.44 -0.33 4.43
N LEU A 61 23.42 0.45 4.09
CA LEU A 61 22.86 0.56 2.75
C LEU A 61 23.39 1.81 2.08
N ALA A 62 23.92 1.67 0.87
CA ALA A 62 24.27 2.79 -0.02
C ALA A 62 23.47 2.72 -1.31
N GLN A 63 23.16 3.87 -1.86
CA GLN A 63 22.48 4.07 -3.14
C GLN A 63 23.49 4.51 -4.18
N ILE A 64 23.38 3.98 -5.39
CA ILE A 64 24.17 4.37 -6.55
C ILE A 64 23.19 4.81 -7.64
N VAL A 65 23.14 6.11 -7.90
CA VAL A 65 22.33 6.68 -8.98
C VAL A 65 23.13 6.61 -10.28
N HIS A 66 22.66 5.83 -11.24
CA HIS A 66 23.30 5.66 -12.55
C HIS A 66 22.89 6.77 -13.52
N PRO A 67 23.69 7.04 -14.56
CA PRO A 67 23.23 7.83 -15.70
C PRO A 67 21.97 7.25 -16.32
N PRO A 68 21.15 8.07 -17.01
CA PRO A 68 20.02 7.56 -17.78
C PRO A 68 20.44 6.47 -18.77
N ALA A 69 19.74 5.36 -18.76
CA ALA A 69 19.94 4.22 -19.65
C ALA A 69 18.57 3.66 -20.08
N PRO A 70 18.50 2.97 -21.24
CA PRO A 70 17.29 2.30 -21.66
C PRO A 70 16.79 1.31 -20.59
N VAL A 71 15.47 1.30 -20.34
CA VAL A 71 14.86 0.26 -19.53
C VAL A 71 14.74 -0.99 -20.38
N PRO A 72 15.34 -2.13 -20.00
CA PRO A 72 15.21 -3.36 -20.78
C PRO A 72 13.75 -3.77 -20.90
N THR A 73 13.20 -3.77 -22.13
CA THR A 73 11.81 -4.13 -22.40
C THR A 73 11.76 -5.47 -23.13
N ARG A 74 11.14 -6.45 -22.50
CA ARG A 74 10.89 -7.76 -23.08
C ARG A 74 9.55 -7.75 -23.81
N ARG A 75 9.54 -8.06 -25.12
CA ARG A 75 8.31 -8.15 -25.93
C ARG A 75 7.92 -9.61 -26.12
N ILE A 76 6.66 -9.97 -25.78
CA ILE A 76 6.13 -11.34 -25.86
C ILE A 76 4.81 -11.30 -26.63
N TYR A 77 4.63 -12.22 -27.56
CA TYR A 77 3.44 -12.33 -28.38
C TYR A 77 2.58 -13.47 -27.85
N LEU A 78 1.35 -13.14 -27.42
CA LEU A 78 0.34 -14.08 -26.95
C LEU A 78 -0.91 -14.06 -27.85
N SER A 79 -0.86 -13.30 -28.96
CA SER A 79 -2.00 -13.15 -29.88
C SER A 79 -2.45 -14.45 -30.52
N ASP A 80 -1.56 -15.44 -30.65
CA ASP A 80 -1.83 -16.74 -31.27
C ASP A 80 -2.23 -17.80 -30.21
N HIS A 81 -2.30 -17.44 -28.95
CA HIS A 81 -2.77 -18.35 -27.90
C HIS A 81 -4.30 -18.50 -27.97
N PRO A 82 -4.87 -19.72 -27.76
CA PRO A 82 -6.32 -19.94 -27.79
C PRO A 82 -7.10 -19.03 -26.83
N ASP A 83 -6.52 -18.74 -25.67
CA ASP A 83 -7.03 -17.77 -24.68
C ASP A 83 -5.90 -16.82 -24.25
N PRO A 84 -5.76 -15.65 -24.91
CA PRO A 84 -4.71 -14.69 -24.59
C PRO A 84 -4.86 -14.03 -23.21
N GLU A 85 -6.07 -13.88 -22.70
CA GLU A 85 -6.33 -13.25 -21.39
C GLU A 85 -5.91 -14.17 -20.24
N ASP A 86 -6.24 -15.45 -20.28
CA ASP A 86 -5.78 -16.44 -19.30
C ASP A 86 -4.25 -16.63 -19.38
N ALA A 87 -3.70 -16.68 -20.60
CA ALA A 87 -2.26 -16.80 -20.81
C ALA A 87 -1.49 -15.61 -20.22
N VAL A 88 -2.01 -14.39 -20.37
CA VAL A 88 -1.34 -13.20 -19.80
C VAL A 88 -1.46 -13.14 -18.28
N ASP A 89 -2.57 -13.59 -17.71
CA ASP A 89 -2.71 -13.65 -16.24
C ASP A 89 -1.65 -14.58 -15.61
N GLU A 90 -1.38 -15.75 -16.25
CA GLU A 90 -0.31 -16.66 -15.80
C GLU A 90 1.08 -16.04 -16.04
N ALA A 91 1.28 -15.37 -17.19
CA ALA A 91 2.55 -14.70 -17.49
C ALA A 91 2.84 -13.55 -16.52
N VAL A 92 1.82 -12.78 -16.12
CA VAL A 92 1.95 -11.74 -15.08
C VAL A 92 2.30 -12.37 -13.73
N ARG A 93 1.61 -13.45 -13.33
CA ARG A 93 1.96 -14.18 -12.11
C ARG A 93 3.41 -14.68 -12.13
N ALA A 94 3.88 -15.22 -13.26
CA ALA A 94 5.26 -15.67 -13.42
C ALA A 94 6.26 -14.50 -13.35
N GLU A 95 5.95 -13.36 -14.02
CA GLU A 95 6.76 -12.13 -13.95
C GLU A 95 6.92 -11.63 -12.52
N LEU A 96 5.83 -11.62 -11.74
CA LEU A 96 5.83 -11.13 -10.37
C LEU A 96 6.49 -12.07 -9.37
N ARG A 97 6.53 -13.38 -9.66
CA ARG A 97 7.31 -14.37 -8.89
C ARG A 97 8.81 -14.27 -9.14
N THR A 98 9.21 -13.72 -10.29
CA THR A 98 10.63 -13.55 -10.63
C THR A 98 11.20 -12.35 -9.90
N ALA A 99 12.07 -12.60 -8.93
CA ALA A 99 12.67 -11.54 -8.13
C ALA A 99 13.44 -10.52 -8.99
N ILE A 100 13.36 -9.26 -8.57
CA ILE A 100 14.23 -8.19 -9.09
C ILE A 100 15.39 -8.04 -8.12
N ASP A 101 16.62 -8.13 -8.64
CA ASP A 101 17.80 -7.83 -7.84
C ASP A 101 18.12 -6.32 -7.88
N PRO A 102 17.87 -5.58 -6.78
CA PRO A 102 18.14 -4.15 -6.74
C PRO A 102 19.64 -3.80 -6.72
N THR A 103 20.53 -4.79 -6.64
CA THR A 103 21.98 -4.56 -6.79
C THR A 103 22.40 -4.46 -8.25
N GLU A 104 21.61 -5.05 -9.16
CA GLU A 104 21.86 -5.00 -10.62
C GLU A 104 21.03 -3.89 -11.27
N TRP A 105 19.71 -4.01 -11.24
CA TRP A 105 18.79 -2.99 -11.76
C TRP A 105 17.42 -3.07 -11.07
N PRO A 106 16.79 -1.93 -10.66
CA PRO A 106 15.59 -1.94 -9.84
C PRO A 106 14.28 -2.08 -10.63
N ALA A 107 14.33 -2.14 -11.97
CA ALA A 107 13.18 -2.11 -12.85
C ALA A 107 13.31 -3.11 -14.00
N ARG A 108 12.20 -3.73 -14.38
CA ARG A 108 12.08 -4.57 -15.59
C ARG A 108 10.75 -4.29 -16.28
N ALA A 109 10.77 -4.14 -17.60
CA ALA A 109 9.57 -3.93 -18.39
C ALA A 109 9.26 -5.15 -19.25
N THR A 110 8.01 -5.61 -19.25
CA THR A 110 7.52 -6.67 -20.15
C THR A 110 6.25 -6.18 -20.84
N LEU A 111 6.21 -6.30 -22.15
CA LEU A 111 5.07 -5.96 -22.99
C LEU A 111 4.53 -7.25 -23.63
N TRP A 112 3.33 -7.64 -23.26
CA TRP A 112 2.60 -8.74 -23.89
C TRP A 112 1.65 -8.18 -24.96
N ARG A 113 1.71 -8.74 -26.18
CA ARG A 113 0.73 -8.46 -27.23
C ARG A 113 -0.36 -9.54 -27.19
N LEU A 114 -1.59 -9.14 -26.90
CA LEU A 114 -2.76 -10.02 -26.77
C LEU A 114 -3.59 -10.06 -28.05
N GLY A 115 -3.47 -9.05 -28.88
CA GLY A 115 -4.19 -8.93 -30.15
C GLY A 115 -3.62 -7.81 -31.01
N ALA A 116 -4.27 -7.51 -32.12
CA ALA A 116 -3.82 -6.48 -33.05
C ALA A 116 -3.71 -5.09 -32.37
N ARG A 117 -4.64 -4.77 -31.47
CA ARG A 117 -4.76 -3.46 -30.82
C ARG A 117 -4.82 -3.55 -29.28
N THR A 118 -4.46 -4.70 -28.71
CA THR A 118 -4.53 -4.92 -27.26
C THR A 118 -3.20 -5.43 -26.75
N HIS A 119 -2.66 -4.72 -25.77
CA HIS A 119 -1.39 -5.05 -25.13
C HIS A 119 -1.50 -4.91 -23.62
N LEU A 120 -0.63 -5.60 -22.91
CA LEU A 120 -0.44 -5.43 -21.47
C LEU A 120 1.02 -5.10 -21.20
N LEU A 121 1.26 -3.97 -20.57
CA LEU A 121 2.58 -3.55 -20.09
C LEU A 121 2.68 -3.84 -18.59
N CYS A 122 3.74 -4.52 -18.16
CA CYS A 122 4.16 -4.61 -16.77
C CYS A 122 5.51 -3.91 -16.62
N LEU A 123 5.53 -2.75 -15.98
CA LEU A 123 6.75 -2.17 -15.44
C LEU A 123 6.90 -2.67 -14.01
N ASN A 124 7.65 -3.75 -13.84
CA ASN A 124 7.90 -4.36 -12.53
C ASN A 124 9.05 -3.64 -11.84
N LEU A 125 8.80 -3.14 -10.64
CA LEU A 125 9.71 -2.32 -9.86
C LEU A 125 10.03 -2.99 -8.53
N HIS A 126 11.28 -2.90 -8.09
CA HIS A 126 11.61 -3.28 -6.71
C HIS A 126 11.08 -2.23 -5.72
N HIS A 127 10.49 -2.67 -4.62
CA HIS A 127 9.86 -1.75 -3.65
C HIS A 127 10.83 -0.75 -2.99
N LEU A 128 12.13 -0.96 -3.08
CA LEU A 128 13.12 0.02 -2.63
C LEU A 128 13.07 1.34 -3.41
N VAL A 129 12.51 1.33 -4.63
CA VAL A 129 12.50 2.49 -5.54
C VAL A 129 11.10 3.05 -5.81
N THR A 130 10.05 2.49 -5.21
CA THR A 130 8.68 2.92 -5.45
C THR A 130 7.75 2.63 -4.26
N ASP A 131 6.63 3.32 -4.24
CA ASP A 131 5.47 3.08 -3.37
C ASP A 131 4.16 3.29 -4.15
N ALA A 132 3.02 3.09 -3.51
CA ALA A 132 1.71 3.19 -4.16
C ALA A 132 1.42 4.61 -4.73
N TRP A 133 1.88 5.67 -4.06
CA TRP A 133 1.75 7.04 -4.58
C TRP A 133 2.59 7.26 -5.84
N SER A 134 3.81 6.75 -5.82
CA SER A 134 4.73 6.80 -6.97
C SER A 134 4.16 6.13 -8.21
N THR A 135 3.38 5.06 -8.05
CA THR A 135 2.72 4.37 -9.18
C THR A 135 1.79 5.32 -9.95
N GLY A 136 1.04 6.18 -9.26
CA GLY A 136 0.19 7.19 -9.91
C GLY A 136 0.99 8.23 -10.71
N ILE A 137 2.13 8.68 -10.16
CA ILE A 137 3.05 9.60 -10.86
C ILE A 137 3.63 8.93 -12.11
N LEU A 138 4.13 7.70 -11.96
CA LEU A 138 4.73 6.95 -13.07
C LEU A 138 3.72 6.66 -14.18
N PHE A 139 2.48 6.31 -13.83
CA PHE A 139 1.41 6.07 -14.80
C PHE A 139 1.09 7.33 -15.62
N ARG A 140 0.88 8.47 -14.93
CA ARG A 140 0.63 9.76 -15.59
C ARG A 140 1.77 10.15 -16.51
N ASP A 141 3.00 10.09 -15.99
CA ASP A 141 4.20 10.53 -16.70
C ASP A 141 4.49 9.62 -17.90
N LEU A 142 4.26 8.30 -17.79
CA LEU A 142 4.41 7.37 -18.91
C LEU A 142 3.48 7.73 -20.07
N GLY A 143 2.19 7.99 -19.81
CA GLY A 143 1.24 8.39 -20.85
C GLY A 143 1.66 9.70 -21.53
N ALA A 144 2.09 10.70 -20.76
CA ALA A 144 2.54 11.97 -21.30
C ALA A 144 3.85 11.84 -22.11
N LEU A 145 4.78 11.01 -21.67
CA LEU A 145 6.04 10.76 -22.37
C LEU A 145 5.84 9.94 -23.64
N TYR A 146 4.89 9.02 -23.64
CA TYR A 146 4.49 8.30 -24.85
C TYR A 146 3.90 9.25 -25.90
N ALA A 147 2.98 10.15 -25.50
CA ALA A 147 2.46 11.17 -26.39
C ALA A 147 3.56 12.01 -27.04
N ARG A 148 4.58 12.42 -26.26
CA ARG A 148 5.74 13.17 -26.79
C ARG A 148 6.60 12.32 -27.73
N ALA A 149 6.76 11.02 -27.46
CA ALA A 149 7.55 10.13 -28.30
C ALA A 149 6.90 9.91 -29.67
N THR A 150 5.58 9.99 -29.76
CA THR A 150 4.81 9.94 -31.01
C THR A 150 4.60 11.31 -31.68
N GLY A 151 5.23 12.37 -31.18
CA GLY A 151 5.14 13.73 -31.75
C GLY A 151 3.97 14.57 -31.24
N ALA A 152 3.13 14.04 -30.33
CA ALA A 152 2.03 14.82 -29.75
C ALA A 152 2.53 15.71 -28.60
N SER A 153 1.87 16.86 -28.42
CA SER A 153 2.16 17.76 -27.29
C SER A 153 1.58 17.20 -25.99
N SER A 154 2.34 17.25 -24.91
CA SER A 154 1.86 16.96 -23.57
C SER A 154 2.63 17.77 -22.52
N SER A 155 1.97 18.10 -21.41
CA SER A 155 2.59 18.77 -20.27
C SER A 155 2.91 17.75 -19.16
N LEU A 156 3.98 18.00 -18.45
CA LEU A 156 4.37 17.27 -17.24
C LEU A 156 4.68 18.29 -16.15
N PRO A 157 4.25 18.08 -14.90
CA PRO A 157 4.66 18.92 -13.77
C PRO A 157 6.16 18.76 -13.50
N ASP A 158 6.72 19.66 -12.72
CA ASP A 158 8.09 19.49 -12.22
C ASP A 158 8.20 18.22 -11.35
N THR A 159 9.38 17.59 -11.31
CA THR A 159 9.59 16.32 -10.58
C THR A 159 9.64 16.47 -9.06
N GLY A 160 9.59 17.69 -8.54
CA GLY A 160 9.84 17.93 -7.12
C GLY A 160 11.28 17.59 -6.72
N TRP A 161 11.48 17.18 -5.46
CA TRP A 161 12.81 16.76 -5.03
C TRP A 161 13.20 15.42 -5.65
N PRO A 162 14.49 15.28 -6.07
CA PRO A 162 15.06 13.97 -6.32
C PRO A 162 14.97 13.10 -5.05
N TYR A 163 14.89 11.79 -5.21
CA TYR A 163 14.79 10.89 -4.04
C TYR A 163 16.01 10.96 -3.12
N THR A 164 17.20 11.20 -3.69
CA THR A 164 18.42 11.43 -2.93
C THR A 164 18.30 12.64 -2.00
N ARG A 165 17.68 13.74 -2.43
CA ARG A 165 17.43 14.91 -1.58
C ARG A 165 16.45 14.61 -0.44
N PHE A 166 15.44 13.76 -0.70
CA PHE A 166 14.56 13.27 0.38
C PHE A 166 15.35 12.47 1.43
N VAL A 167 16.26 11.60 0.99
CA VAL A 167 17.10 10.80 1.91
C VAL A 167 18.01 11.71 2.75
N GLU A 168 18.64 12.71 2.16
CA GLU A 168 19.46 13.70 2.86
C GLU A 168 18.64 14.46 3.91
N TRP A 169 17.49 15.02 3.50
CA TRP A 169 16.58 15.72 4.40
C TRP A 169 16.10 14.83 5.56
N GLN A 170 15.73 13.57 5.27
CA GLN A 170 15.35 12.63 6.33
C GLN A 170 16.51 12.36 7.29
N GLN A 171 17.74 12.27 6.78
CA GLN A 171 18.90 12.07 7.63
C GLN A 171 19.19 13.32 8.49
N GLU A 172 19.10 14.51 7.93
CA GLU A 172 19.20 15.78 8.69
C GLU A 172 18.17 15.83 9.84
N LEU A 173 16.93 15.38 9.59
CA LEU A 173 15.91 15.30 10.65
C LEU A 173 16.23 14.26 11.72
N LEU A 174 16.84 13.13 11.36
CA LEU A 174 17.16 12.04 12.27
C LEU A 174 18.36 12.37 13.15
N ASP A 175 19.35 13.09 12.61
CA ASP A 175 20.60 13.46 13.31
C ASP A 175 20.43 14.68 14.22
N GLY A 176 19.37 15.48 13.99
CA GLY A 176 19.06 16.67 14.80
C GLY A 176 17.92 16.46 15.78
N ASP A 177 17.56 17.55 16.48
CA ASP A 177 16.41 17.58 17.41
C ASP A 177 15.05 17.72 16.72
N GLY A 178 15.04 17.76 15.38
CA GLY A 178 13.84 18.00 14.57
C GLY A 178 12.70 17.04 14.82
N LEU A 179 13.00 15.79 15.23
CA LEU A 179 12.00 14.77 15.53
C LEU A 179 11.64 14.64 17.02
N GLN A 180 12.17 15.49 17.92
CA GLN A 180 11.85 15.35 19.34
C GLN A 180 10.34 15.52 19.62
N ARG A 181 9.70 16.54 19.02
CA ARG A 181 8.25 16.74 19.12
C ARG A 181 7.44 15.56 18.55
N HIS A 182 7.95 14.92 17.50
CA HIS A 182 7.33 13.72 16.92
C HIS A 182 7.41 12.53 17.88
N ARG A 183 8.59 12.31 18.50
CA ARG A 183 8.79 11.24 19.51
C ARG A 183 7.88 11.44 20.71
N ASP A 184 7.76 12.68 21.20
CA ASP A 184 6.92 13.01 22.35
C ASP A 184 5.42 12.86 22.04
N TYR A 185 5.00 13.25 20.83
CA TYR A 185 3.64 13.00 20.38
C TYR A 185 3.34 11.50 20.37
N TRP A 186 4.13 10.70 19.67
CA TRP A 186 3.88 9.26 19.54
C TRP A 186 3.96 8.54 20.89
N ARG A 187 4.87 8.92 21.76
CA ARG A 187 4.94 8.36 23.13
C ARG A 187 3.65 8.61 23.91
N ARG A 188 3.12 9.83 23.89
CA ARG A 188 1.85 10.15 24.57
C ARG A 188 0.66 9.50 23.89
N GLN A 189 0.60 9.54 22.56
CA GLN A 189 -0.53 9.01 21.79
C GLN A 189 -0.68 7.51 21.95
N LEU A 190 0.42 6.78 22.03
CA LEU A 190 0.41 5.31 22.05
C LEU A 190 0.56 4.71 23.45
N ALA A 191 0.75 5.51 24.49
CA ALA A 191 0.90 5.02 25.87
C ALA A 191 -0.33 4.20 26.31
N GLY A 192 -0.13 2.91 26.61
CA GLY A 192 -1.19 2.00 27.05
C GLY A 192 -2.18 1.58 25.95
N SER A 193 -1.91 1.85 24.67
CA SER A 193 -2.76 1.37 23.58
C SER A 193 -2.68 -0.15 23.43
N GLN A 194 -3.75 -0.76 22.91
CA GLN A 194 -3.82 -2.19 22.67
C GLN A 194 -3.73 -2.48 21.17
N LEU A 195 -3.02 -3.55 20.83
CA LEU A 195 -3.02 -4.07 19.45
C LEU A 195 -4.22 -5.01 19.26
N PRO A 196 -4.89 -4.99 18.10
CA PRO A 196 -6.08 -5.81 17.85
C PRO A 196 -5.82 -7.30 18.09
N ALA A 197 -6.64 -7.91 18.93
CA ALA A 197 -6.58 -9.32 19.29
C ALA A 197 -7.57 -10.12 18.43
N LEU A 198 -7.37 -10.14 17.12
CA LEU A 198 -8.24 -10.91 16.24
C LEU A 198 -8.24 -12.39 16.65
N PRO A 199 -9.41 -13.07 16.67
CA PRO A 199 -9.50 -14.48 16.96
C PRO A 199 -8.65 -15.27 15.96
N ALA A 200 -7.70 -16.06 16.46
CA ALA A 200 -7.02 -17.03 15.64
C ALA A 200 -7.91 -18.24 15.43
N ALA A 201 -7.92 -18.82 14.23
CA ALA A 201 -8.55 -20.13 14.05
C ALA A 201 -7.93 -21.16 15.01
N ALA A 202 -8.73 -22.11 15.48
CA ALA A 202 -8.27 -23.15 16.39
C ALA A 202 -7.11 -23.95 15.73
N GLY A 203 -5.88 -23.62 16.04
CA GLY A 203 -4.65 -24.17 15.46
C GLY A 203 -3.50 -23.20 15.40
N ASP A 204 -3.76 -21.90 15.36
CA ASP A 204 -2.74 -20.86 15.30
C ASP A 204 -2.36 -20.36 16.73
N ARG A 205 -2.00 -21.30 17.60
CA ARG A 205 -1.18 -20.91 18.76
C ARG A 205 0.15 -20.48 18.18
N PRO A 206 0.69 -19.28 18.53
CA PRO A 206 2.05 -18.95 18.18
C PRO A 206 2.92 -20.08 18.74
N THR A 207 3.43 -20.92 17.87
CA THR A 207 4.44 -21.89 18.26
C THR A 207 5.64 -21.11 18.76
N ASN A 208 6.32 -21.59 19.79
CA ASN A 208 7.56 -20.99 20.32
C ASN A 208 8.66 -20.76 19.25
N ALA A 209 8.43 -21.19 18.00
CA ALA A 209 9.26 -20.96 16.83
C ALA A 209 9.24 -19.49 16.32
N ASP A 210 8.24 -18.68 16.68
CA ASP A 210 8.21 -17.23 16.35
C ASP A 210 8.93 -16.36 17.40
N ARG A 211 9.50 -16.95 18.42
CA ARG A 211 10.37 -16.27 19.38
C ARG A 211 11.74 -16.10 18.74
N PRO A 212 12.29 -14.89 18.62
CA PRO A 212 13.70 -14.72 18.32
C PRO A 212 14.48 -15.18 19.57
N THR A 213 14.84 -16.45 19.61
CA THR A 213 15.95 -16.91 20.44
C THR A 213 17.23 -16.45 19.75
N ASN A 214 18.21 -16.01 20.54
CA ASN A 214 19.56 -15.67 20.08
C ASN A 214 20.35 -16.87 19.48
N ASP A 215 19.66 -17.86 18.95
CA ASP A 215 20.23 -19.01 18.27
C ASP A 215 20.12 -18.79 16.75
N ASP A 216 21.27 -18.82 16.08
CA ASP A 216 21.52 -18.68 14.64
C ASP A 216 20.88 -19.79 13.76
N ARG A 217 19.69 -20.27 14.09
CA ARG A 217 18.94 -21.18 13.21
C ARG A 217 17.98 -20.37 12.33
N PRO A 218 18.04 -20.55 11.00
CA PRO A 218 17.05 -19.95 10.12
C PRO A 218 15.67 -20.49 10.48
N ALA A 219 14.82 -19.65 11.08
CA ALA A 219 13.40 -19.94 11.22
C ALA A 219 12.82 -20.29 9.84
N SER A 220 11.90 -21.25 9.81
CA SER A 220 11.13 -21.63 8.61
C SER A 220 10.73 -20.39 7.81
N THR A 221 11.28 -20.27 6.61
CA THR A 221 11.32 -19.02 5.81
C THR A 221 10.11 -18.83 4.93
N SER A 222 9.07 -19.68 5.03
CA SER A 222 7.86 -19.52 4.24
C SER A 222 6.91 -18.51 4.86
N ARG A 223 6.65 -17.40 4.13
CA ARG A 223 5.55 -16.49 4.44
C ARG A 223 4.25 -17.29 4.46
N PRO A 224 3.38 -17.12 5.47
CA PRO A 224 2.07 -17.75 5.42
C PRO A 224 1.36 -17.34 4.14
N ALA A 225 0.81 -18.30 3.41
CA ALA A 225 0.02 -18.06 2.22
C ALA A 225 -1.13 -17.12 2.60
N THR A 226 -1.30 -16.04 1.84
CA THR A 226 -2.42 -15.10 2.01
C THR A 226 -3.41 -15.29 0.88
N ALA A 227 -4.68 -15.21 1.21
CA ALA A 227 -5.77 -15.10 0.26
C ALA A 227 -6.46 -13.75 0.44
N ASP A 228 -7.30 -13.40 -0.51
CA ASP A 228 -8.14 -12.22 -0.44
C ASP A 228 -9.62 -12.58 -0.69
N VAL A 229 -10.49 -11.83 -0.05
CA VAL A 229 -11.92 -11.75 -0.32
C VAL A 229 -12.31 -10.31 -0.52
N ALA A 230 -13.26 -10.04 -1.40
CA ALA A 230 -13.65 -8.68 -1.73
C ALA A 230 -15.18 -8.55 -1.81
N ILE A 231 -15.67 -7.36 -1.41
CA ILE A 231 -17.05 -6.94 -1.62
C ILE A 231 -17.10 -5.51 -2.12
N ASP A 232 -18.11 -5.16 -2.88
CA ASP A 232 -18.38 -3.78 -3.25
C ASP A 232 -19.45 -3.23 -2.29
N LEU A 233 -19.18 -2.03 -1.71
CA LEU A 233 -20.20 -1.34 -0.92
C LEU A 233 -21.29 -0.82 -1.85
N ASP A 234 -22.54 -0.93 -1.41
CA ASP A 234 -23.66 -0.41 -2.17
C ASP A 234 -23.58 1.12 -2.30
N ARG A 235 -24.11 1.64 -3.40
CA ARG A 235 -24.03 3.05 -3.74
C ARG A 235 -24.66 3.98 -2.71
N GLU A 236 -25.72 3.53 -2.05
CA GLU A 236 -26.40 4.31 -1.02
C GLU A 236 -25.52 4.46 0.20
N THR A 237 -24.89 3.37 0.66
CA THR A 237 -23.91 3.38 1.76
C THR A 237 -22.71 4.28 1.44
N VAL A 238 -22.14 4.19 0.23
CA VAL A 238 -21.05 5.07 -0.19
C VAL A 238 -21.47 6.54 -0.18
N THR A 239 -22.70 6.84 -0.62
CA THR A 239 -23.26 8.20 -0.59
C THR A 239 -23.38 8.71 0.84
N ARG A 240 -23.89 7.89 1.78
CA ARG A 240 -24.01 8.24 3.21
C ARG A 240 -22.64 8.43 3.86
N LEU A 241 -21.64 7.56 3.59
CA LEU A 241 -20.27 7.71 4.08
C LEU A 241 -19.66 9.06 3.66
N ARG A 242 -19.79 9.43 2.38
CA ARG A 242 -19.32 10.69 1.85
C ARG A 242 -20.09 11.90 2.41
N ALA A 243 -21.41 11.76 2.57
CA ALA A 243 -22.26 12.80 3.19
C ALA A 243 -21.85 13.05 4.64
N LEU A 244 -21.64 11.98 5.42
CA LEU A 244 -21.20 12.07 6.82
C LEU A 244 -19.82 12.74 6.91
N ALA A 245 -18.86 12.38 6.03
CA ALA A 245 -17.57 13.02 5.99
C ALA A 245 -17.68 14.54 5.77
N ARG A 246 -18.51 14.97 4.81
CA ARG A 246 -18.77 16.40 4.55
C ARG A 246 -19.44 17.11 5.74
N THR A 247 -20.50 16.51 6.28
CA THR A 247 -21.26 17.09 7.41
C THR A 247 -20.40 17.25 8.66
N ARG A 248 -19.52 16.28 8.92
CA ARG A 248 -18.60 16.31 10.07
C ARG A 248 -17.29 17.05 9.77
N ARG A 249 -17.12 17.63 8.59
CA ARG A 249 -15.88 18.31 8.15
C ARG A 249 -14.64 17.44 8.34
N THR A 250 -14.76 16.18 7.96
CA THR A 250 -13.70 15.16 8.04
C THR A 250 -13.46 14.48 6.69
N THR A 251 -12.56 13.53 6.65
CA THR A 251 -12.25 12.77 5.45
C THR A 251 -13.05 11.46 5.38
N LEU A 252 -13.28 10.97 4.18
CA LEU A 252 -13.84 9.62 3.98
C LEU A 252 -12.99 8.54 4.68
N PHE A 253 -11.66 8.70 4.69
CA PHE A 253 -10.74 7.84 5.43
C PHE A 253 -11.12 7.73 6.92
N ALA A 254 -11.37 8.85 7.58
CA ALA A 254 -11.71 8.85 9.01
C ALA A 254 -13.07 8.17 9.30
N VAL A 255 -14.05 8.32 8.41
CA VAL A 255 -15.36 7.66 8.54
C VAL A 255 -15.20 6.15 8.36
N LEU A 256 -14.48 5.70 7.32
CA LEU A 256 -14.21 4.29 7.06
C LEU A 256 -13.38 3.64 8.19
N LEU A 257 -12.40 4.36 8.72
CA LEU A 257 -11.59 3.93 9.86
C LEU A 257 -12.46 3.79 11.14
N ALA A 258 -13.41 4.69 11.36
CA ALA A 258 -14.33 4.60 12.49
C ALA A 258 -15.22 3.35 12.40
N VAL A 259 -15.71 2.99 11.21
CA VAL A 259 -16.42 1.71 10.99
C VAL A 259 -15.51 0.54 11.36
N PHE A 260 -14.24 0.57 10.93
CA PHE A 260 -13.27 -0.49 11.23
C PHE A 260 -12.98 -0.63 12.73
N TYR A 261 -12.84 0.48 13.44
CA TYR A 261 -12.69 0.44 14.90
C TYR A 261 -13.87 -0.19 15.60
N HIS A 262 -15.10 0.20 15.22
CA HIS A 262 -16.28 -0.37 15.83
C HIS A 262 -16.42 -1.87 15.51
N HIS A 263 -16.09 -2.27 14.29
CA HIS A 263 -16.06 -3.67 13.89
C HIS A 263 -15.04 -4.49 14.69
N LEU A 264 -13.80 -3.96 14.82
CA LEU A 264 -12.77 -4.60 15.67
C LEU A 264 -13.21 -4.70 17.13
N HIS A 265 -13.84 -3.66 17.67
CA HIS A 265 -14.38 -3.67 19.03
C HIS A 265 -15.41 -4.80 19.21
N GLN A 266 -16.35 -4.97 18.26
CA GLN A 266 -17.34 -6.04 18.31
C GLN A 266 -16.69 -7.43 18.24
N VAL A 267 -15.68 -7.61 17.40
CA VAL A 267 -15.00 -8.91 17.20
C VAL A 267 -14.04 -9.25 18.34
N THR A 268 -13.37 -8.26 18.94
CA THR A 268 -12.30 -8.48 19.92
C THR A 268 -12.71 -8.19 21.35
N GLY A 269 -13.79 -7.42 21.58
CA GLY A 269 -14.17 -6.89 22.88
C GLY A 269 -13.23 -5.83 23.43
N GLN A 270 -12.26 -5.34 22.64
CA GLN A 270 -11.27 -4.35 23.10
C GLN A 270 -11.79 -2.92 22.95
N ASP A 271 -11.63 -2.10 23.98
CA ASP A 271 -12.13 -0.72 24.05
C ASP A 271 -11.13 0.33 23.60
N ASP A 272 -9.84 -0.01 23.52
CA ASP A 272 -8.75 0.91 23.17
C ASP A 272 -7.83 0.24 22.13
N LEU A 273 -7.93 0.66 20.90
CA LEU A 273 -7.33 -0.01 19.76
C LEU A 273 -6.34 0.90 19.01
N ALA A 274 -5.14 0.40 18.74
CA ALA A 274 -4.19 1.00 17.80
C ALA A 274 -4.06 0.13 16.55
N VAL A 275 -4.36 0.70 15.40
CA VAL A 275 -4.35 0.04 14.09
C VAL A 275 -3.28 0.68 13.20
N ALA A 276 -2.52 -0.14 12.49
CA ALA A 276 -1.53 0.36 11.54
C ALA A 276 -2.19 0.86 10.25
N SER A 277 -1.59 1.88 9.63
CA SER A 277 -1.98 2.38 8.31
C SER A 277 -0.76 2.90 7.56
N MET A 278 -0.78 2.76 6.23
CA MET A 278 0.30 3.31 5.39
C MET A 278 -0.03 4.73 4.96
N PHE A 279 0.85 5.67 5.30
CA PHE A 279 0.75 7.05 4.85
C PHE A 279 1.78 7.32 3.75
N ALA A 280 1.40 8.13 2.78
CA ALA A 280 2.26 8.45 1.64
C ALA A 280 3.53 9.22 2.05
N ASN A 281 3.57 9.81 3.23
CA ASN A 281 4.68 10.59 3.79
C ASN A 281 5.16 11.70 2.85
N ARG A 282 4.21 12.39 2.23
CA ARG A 282 4.43 13.54 1.34
C ARG A 282 3.84 14.80 1.97
N SER A 283 4.30 15.08 3.20
CA SER A 283 3.89 16.24 4.01
C SER A 283 4.31 17.58 3.40
N ARG A 284 5.37 17.56 2.59
CA ARG A 284 5.92 18.75 1.92
C ARG A 284 5.49 18.82 0.47
N PRO A 285 5.20 20.03 -0.06
CA PRO A 285 4.86 20.20 -1.48
C PRO A 285 5.90 19.62 -2.43
N GLU A 286 7.19 19.76 -2.10
CA GLU A 286 8.33 19.31 -2.90
C GLU A 286 8.39 17.77 -3.04
N LEU A 287 7.74 17.03 -2.12
CA LEU A 287 7.71 15.57 -2.15
C LEU A 287 6.53 14.98 -2.94
N ARG A 288 5.57 15.81 -3.34
CA ARG A 288 4.34 15.34 -4.00
C ARG A 288 4.61 14.64 -5.33
N GLU A 289 5.62 15.12 -6.05
CA GLU A 289 6.04 14.58 -7.37
C GLU A 289 7.29 13.70 -7.28
N THR A 290 7.78 13.41 -6.07
CA THR A 290 8.94 12.55 -5.87
C THR A 290 8.55 11.08 -6.02
N VAL A 291 9.23 10.37 -6.91
CA VAL A 291 9.13 8.91 -7.07
C VAL A 291 10.15 8.22 -6.17
N GLY A 292 9.71 7.25 -5.38
CA GLY A 292 10.57 6.50 -4.47
C GLY A 292 9.77 5.83 -3.35
N LEU A 293 10.45 5.16 -2.43
CA LEU A 293 9.86 4.61 -1.22
C LEU A 293 9.81 5.68 -0.13
N LEU A 294 8.80 6.52 -0.14
CA LEU A 294 8.58 7.53 0.89
C LEU A 294 7.56 7.05 1.94
N ALA A 295 6.66 6.14 1.57
CA ALA A 295 5.60 5.68 2.45
C ALA A 295 6.12 5.26 3.83
N ASN A 296 5.42 5.70 4.87
CA ASN A 296 5.69 5.37 6.25
C ASN A 296 4.46 4.78 6.92
N MET A 297 4.66 3.79 7.76
CA MET A 297 3.60 3.22 8.57
C MET A 297 3.39 4.07 9.82
N VAL A 298 2.14 4.32 10.15
CA VAL A 298 1.71 5.04 11.35
C VAL A 298 0.75 4.19 12.16
N LEU A 299 0.60 4.50 13.44
CA LEU A 299 -0.38 3.85 14.31
C LEU A 299 -1.51 4.83 14.64
N LEU A 300 -2.70 4.47 14.26
CA LEU A 300 -3.91 5.23 14.55
C LEU A 300 -4.58 4.60 15.78
N ARG A 301 -4.91 5.40 16.81
CA ARG A 301 -5.52 4.94 18.05
C ARG A 301 -6.90 5.55 18.25
N ALA A 302 -7.87 4.74 18.62
CA ALA A 302 -9.16 5.17 19.11
C ALA A 302 -9.53 4.45 20.41
N ARG A 303 -10.18 5.18 21.33
CA ARG A 303 -10.78 4.64 22.54
C ARG A 303 -12.26 4.41 22.29
N VAL A 304 -12.57 3.27 21.65
CA VAL A 304 -13.92 2.94 21.18
C VAL A 304 -14.92 2.91 22.33
N GLY A 305 -14.53 2.35 23.47
CA GLY A 305 -15.37 2.30 24.66
C GLY A 305 -15.73 3.67 25.27
N GLN A 306 -15.08 4.75 24.84
CA GLN A 306 -15.40 6.14 25.26
C GLN A 306 -16.31 6.88 24.28
N ALA A 307 -16.60 6.30 23.11
CA ALA A 307 -17.49 6.89 22.11
C ALA A 307 -18.94 6.56 22.44
N ALA A 308 -19.77 7.56 22.71
CA ALA A 308 -21.20 7.37 22.95
C ALA A 308 -21.97 7.09 21.66
N THR A 309 -21.52 7.68 20.56
CA THR A 309 -22.15 7.58 19.22
C THR A 309 -21.11 7.28 18.15
N PHE A 310 -21.57 6.81 16.98
CA PHE A 310 -20.68 6.65 15.83
C PHE A 310 -20.03 7.99 15.41
N ALA A 311 -20.76 9.09 15.53
CA ALA A 311 -20.25 10.41 15.25
C ALA A 311 -19.07 10.81 16.15
N ASP A 312 -19.07 10.39 17.43
CA ASP A 312 -17.95 10.59 18.34
C ASP A 312 -16.75 9.77 17.93
N LEU A 313 -16.96 8.52 17.51
CA LEU A 313 -15.89 7.64 17.04
C LEU A 313 -15.27 8.16 15.72
N VAL A 314 -16.07 8.74 14.82
CA VAL A 314 -15.58 9.45 13.64
C VAL A 314 -14.70 10.64 14.05
N GLY A 315 -15.08 11.39 15.08
CA GLY A 315 -14.26 12.47 15.63
C GLY A 315 -12.90 11.99 16.17
N GLN A 316 -12.88 10.84 16.88
CA GLN A 316 -11.64 10.23 17.35
C GLN A 316 -10.75 9.77 16.19
N ALA A 317 -11.33 9.08 15.19
CA ALA A 317 -10.62 8.63 14.00
C ALA A 317 -10.03 9.81 13.19
N HIS A 318 -10.78 10.91 13.07
CA HIS A 318 -10.31 12.14 12.45
C HIS A 318 -9.11 12.73 13.19
N SER A 319 -9.22 12.88 14.52
CA SER A 319 -8.14 13.41 15.36
C SER A 319 -6.88 12.55 15.29
N ALA A 320 -7.03 11.23 15.30
CA ALA A 320 -5.93 10.29 15.14
C ALA A 320 -5.26 10.42 13.76
N ALA A 321 -6.04 10.55 12.69
CA ALA A 321 -5.53 10.71 11.33
C ALA A 321 -4.79 12.04 11.15
N ILE A 322 -5.32 13.16 11.65
CA ILE A 322 -4.66 14.48 11.60
C ILE A 322 -3.36 14.48 12.42
N GLY A 323 -3.38 13.91 13.62
CA GLY A 323 -2.18 13.78 14.43
C GLY A 323 -1.12 12.93 13.74
N ALA A 324 -1.51 11.77 13.20
CA ALA A 324 -0.59 10.92 12.45
C ALA A 324 -0.03 11.63 11.21
N PHE A 325 -0.87 12.37 10.46
CA PHE A 325 -0.41 13.17 9.32
C PHE A 325 0.60 14.25 9.72
N THR A 326 0.38 14.92 10.85
CA THR A 326 1.27 15.97 11.35
C THR A 326 2.63 15.41 11.78
N TYR A 327 2.66 14.19 12.34
CA TYR A 327 3.85 13.58 12.92
C TYR A 327 4.36 12.35 12.16
N GLN A 328 3.96 12.17 10.88
CA GLN A 328 4.32 11.02 10.05
C GLN A 328 5.80 10.97 9.66
N ASP A 329 6.56 12.06 9.82
CA ASP A 329 7.99 12.10 9.47
C ASP A 329 8.85 11.22 10.39
N LEU A 330 8.35 10.85 11.60
CA LEU A 330 9.02 9.86 12.44
C LEU A 330 8.87 8.46 11.81
N PRO A 331 9.99 7.80 11.45
CA PRO A 331 9.92 6.45 10.92
C PRO A 331 9.27 5.46 11.89
N TYR A 332 8.44 4.55 11.37
CA TYR A 332 7.77 3.49 12.15
C TYR A 332 8.71 2.75 13.11
N GLN A 333 9.95 2.49 12.66
CA GLN A 333 10.97 1.79 13.44
C GLN A 333 11.43 2.56 14.70
N MET A 334 11.08 3.83 14.81
CA MET A 334 11.40 4.70 15.94
C MET A 334 10.20 4.93 16.86
N LEU A 335 9.06 4.32 16.59
CA LEU A 335 7.92 4.32 17.50
C LEU A 335 8.25 3.56 18.80
N PRO A 336 7.56 3.84 19.92
CA PRO A 336 7.77 3.12 21.17
C PRO A 336 7.66 1.60 20.99
N ALA A 337 8.63 0.86 21.51
CA ALA A 337 8.72 -0.58 21.30
C ALA A 337 7.53 -1.36 21.88
N ASP A 338 6.99 -0.89 23.01
CA ASP A 338 5.80 -1.41 23.69
C ASP A 338 4.51 -1.16 22.89
N ALA A 339 4.47 -0.09 22.08
CA ALA A 339 3.34 0.21 21.20
C ALA A 339 3.36 -0.61 19.90
N VAL A 340 4.56 -0.96 19.38
CA VAL A 340 4.69 -1.73 18.15
C VAL A 340 4.72 -3.25 18.38
N ARG A 341 4.91 -3.67 19.64
CA ARG A 341 4.89 -5.09 20.05
C ARG A 341 4.32 -5.23 21.46
N ALA A 342 3.19 -5.87 21.59
CA ALA A 342 2.52 -6.09 22.86
C ALA A 342 1.81 -7.45 22.88
N GLY A 343 1.96 -8.23 23.95
CA GLY A 343 1.24 -9.49 24.13
C GLY A 343 1.46 -10.53 23.05
N GLY A 344 2.66 -10.60 22.47
CA GLY A 344 3.00 -11.49 21.36
C GLY A 344 2.49 -11.05 19.98
N ARG A 345 1.86 -9.87 19.88
CA ARG A 345 1.34 -9.27 18.64
C ARG A 345 2.26 -8.16 18.16
N ARG A 346 2.16 -7.86 16.87
CA ARG A 346 2.86 -6.74 16.23
C ARG A 346 1.83 -5.74 15.72
N ALA A 347 2.19 -4.46 15.74
CA ALA A 347 1.32 -3.41 15.23
C ALA A 347 1.03 -3.56 13.71
N ASP A 348 1.96 -4.15 12.97
CA ASP A 348 1.82 -4.45 11.55
C ASP A 348 1.10 -5.80 11.26
N ASP A 349 0.56 -6.48 12.27
CA ASP A 349 -0.30 -7.66 12.06
C ASP A 349 -1.68 -7.27 11.51
N VAL A 350 -2.19 -6.09 11.87
CA VAL A 350 -3.51 -5.59 11.42
C VAL A 350 -3.35 -4.22 10.78
N LEU A 351 -3.65 -4.13 9.50
CA LEU A 351 -3.51 -2.93 8.70
C LEU A 351 -4.85 -2.45 8.15
N PHE A 352 -5.05 -1.14 8.14
CA PHE A 352 -6.18 -0.48 7.52
C PHE A 352 -5.65 0.53 6.48
N ASN A 353 -6.02 0.34 5.22
CA ASN A 353 -5.62 1.23 4.14
C ASN A 353 -6.81 1.70 3.33
N VAL A 354 -6.78 2.96 2.93
CA VAL A 354 -7.66 3.49 1.88
C VAL A 354 -6.79 3.97 0.73
N MET A 355 -6.97 3.37 -0.42
CA MET A 355 -6.24 3.74 -1.63
C MET A 355 -6.72 5.12 -2.09
N ALA A 356 -5.78 5.98 -2.46
CA ALA A 356 -6.13 7.25 -3.05
C ALA A 356 -6.85 7.04 -4.39
N GLU A 357 -7.79 7.92 -4.70
CA GLU A 357 -8.40 7.98 -6.02
C GLU A 357 -7.29 8.39 -7.02
N ALA A 358 -6.72 7.42 -7.71
CA ALA A 358 -5.72 7.65 -8.74
C ALA A 358 -6.40 7.74 -10.11
N GLN A 359 -5.81 8.49 -11.02
CA GLN A 359 -6.22 8.45 -12.42
C GLN A 359 -5.87 7.06 -12.96
N HIS A 360 -6.88 6.21 -13.16
CA HIS A 360 -6.69 4.85 -13.65
C HIS A 360 -6.75 4.74 -15.17
N ARG A 361 -7.19 5.78 -15.88
CA ARG A 361 -7.33 5.81 -17.35
C ARG A 361 -6.88 7.13 -17.93
N THR A 362 -6.15 7.05 -19.03
CA THR A 362 -5.80 8.21 -19.86
C THR A 362 -5.71 7.77 -21.33
N VAL A 363 -5.75 8.75 -22.25
CA VAL A 363 -5.52 8.51 -23.66
C VAL A 363 -4.31 9.34 -24.09
N ALA A 364 -3.36 8.70 -24.75
CA ALA A 364 -2.15 9.31 -25.24
C ALA A 364 -1.94 8.93 -26.71
N ALA A 365 -1.93 9.91 -27.60
CA ALA A 365 -1.75 9.72 -29.04
C ALA A 365 -2.65 8.62 -29.65
N GLY A 366 -3.94 8.58 -29.27
CA GLY A 366 -4.89 7.59 -29.76
C GLY A 366 -4.80 6.19 -29.10
N VAL A 367 -3.87 5.99 -28.17
CA VAL A 367 -3.77 4.77 -27.37
C VAL A 367 -4.39 5.01 -25.99
N GLY A 368 -5.32 4.16 -25.60
CA GLY A 368 -5.89 4.14 -24.25
C GLY A 368 -4.93 3.45 -23.29
N PHE A 369 -4.64 4.09 -22.16
CA PHE A 369 -3.88 3.54 -21.04
C PHE A 369 -4.84 3.30 -19.88
N GLU A 370 -4.86 2.09 -19.34
CA GLU A 370 -5.65 1.73 -18.16
C GLU A 370 -4.76 1.05 -17.12
N LEU A 371 -4.62 1.69 -15.95
CA LEU A 371 -3.89 1.12 -14.83
C LEU A 371 -4.72 0.00 -14.18
N LEU A 372 -4.14 -1.18 -14.11
CA LEU A 372 -4.78 -2.36 -13.52
C LEU A 372 -4.19 -2.65 -12.14
N VAL A 373 -5.05 -3.17 -11.25
CA VAL A 373 -4.59 -3.76 -9.98
C VAL A 373 -4.26 -5.22 -10.22
N PRO A 374 -3.01 -5.65 -10.04
CA PRO A 374 -2.62 -7.04 -10.24
C PRO A 374 -3.36 -7.96 -9.26
N ARG A 375 -3.91 -9.07 -9.76
CA ARG A 375 -4.56 -10.09 -8.93
C ARG A 375 -3.52 -11.02 -8.31
N GLY A 376 -3.80 -11.51 -7.10
CA GLY A 376 -2.99 -12.55 -6.46
C GLY A 376 -1.62 -12.13 -5.95
N LEU A 377 -1.34 -10.81 -5.83
CA LEU A 377 -0.11 -10.31 -5.18
C LEU A 377 -0.06 -10.67 -3.69
N GLY A 378 -1.23 -10.92 -3.08
CA GLY A 378 -1.36 -11.06 -1.64
C GLY A 378 -1.00 -9.77 -0.90
N SER A 379 -1.15 -9.78 0.41
CA SER A 379 -0.65 -8.68 1.26
C SER A 379 0.68 -9.05 1.90
N ARG A 380 1.50 -8.05 2.21
CA ARG A 380 2.72 -8.20 3.03
C ARG A 380 2.39 -8.28 4.51
N PHE A 381 1.19 -7.89 4.87
CA PHE A 381 0.66 -7.86 6.22
C PHE A 381 -0.15 -9.13 6.48
N ARG A 382 -0.27 -9.51 7.75
CA ARG A 382 -1.03 -10.71 8.10
C ARG A 382 -2.53 -10.52 7.83
N PHE A 383 -3.06 -9.37 8.25
CA PHE A 383 -4.47 -9.04 8.09
C PHE A 383 -4.58 -7.59 7.63
N GLU A 384 -5.06 -7.38 6.42
CA GLU A 384 -5.17 -6.04 5.83
C GLU A 384 -6.56 -5.81 5.27
N LEU A 385 -7.24 -4.79 5.78
CA LEU A 385 -8.45 -4.25 5.18
C LEU A 385 -8.07 -3.08 4.27
N ALA A 386 -8.14 -3.30 2.97
CA ALA A 386 -7.86 -2.30 1.95
C ALA A 386 -9.15 -1.83 1.28
N ILE A 387 -9.34 -0.52 1.12
CA ILE A 387 -10.50 0.07 0.47
C ILE A 387 -10.03 0.87 -0.74
N ALA A 388 -10.57 0.56 -1.89
CA ALA A 388 -10.20 1.20 -3.15
C ALA A 388 -11.43 1.74 -3.88
N PRO A 389 -11.35 2.93 -4.49
CA PRO A 389 -12.35 3.39 -5.43
C PRO A 389 -12.28 2.50 -6.70
N VAL A 390 -13.41 1.99 -7.16
CA VAL A 390 -13.54 1.20 -8.40
C VAL A 390 -14.33 1.96 -9.46
N GLY A 391 -14.75 3.16 -9.11
CA GLY A 391 -15.48 4.12 -9.96
C GLY A 391 -15.75 5.40 -9.18
N PRO A 392 -16.35 6.41 -9.81
CA PRO A 392 -16.58 7.70 -9.17
C PRO A 392 -17.53 7.63 -7.97
N ALA A 393 -18.35 6.59 -7.88
CA ALA A 393 -19.33 6.42 -6.79
C ALA A 393 -19.20 5.11 -6.03
N ASP A 394 -18.29 4.24 -6.39
CA ASP A 394 -18.23 2.87 -5.91
C ASP A 394 -16.93 2.63 -5.12
N LEU A 395 -17.02 1.88 -4.03
CA LEU A 395 -15.88 1.48 -3.20
C LEU A 395 -15.85 -0.04 -3.09
N ARG A 396 -14.69 -0.62 -3.38
CA ARG A 396 -14.38 -2.03 -3.12
C ARG A 396 -13.61 -2.16 -1.83
N VAL A 397 -14.07 -3.05 -0.97
CA VAL A 397 -13.38 -3.43 0.26
C VAL A 397 -12.77 -4.80 0.05
N VAL A 398 -11.47 -4.91 0.27
CA VAL A 398 -10.70 -6.15 0.11
C VAL A 398 -10.08 -6.49 1.46
N LEU A 399 -10.28 -7.73 1.90
CA LEU A 399 -9.63 -8.27 3.07
C LEU A 399 -8.57 -9.28 2.64
N TYR A 400 -7.31 -8.98 2.89
CA TYR A 400 -6.23 -9.93 2.81
C TYR A 400 -6.05 -10.64 4.15
N HIS A 401 -5.98 -11.96 4.14
CA HIS A 401 -5.89 -12.76 5.37
C HIS A 401 -4.94 -13.96 5.20
N PRO A 402 -4.29 -14.45 6.28
CA PRO A 402 -3.50 -15.67 6.22
C PRO A 402 -4.43 -16.90 6.12
N THR A 403 -4.18 -17.75 5.13
CA THR A 403 -5.02 -18.96 4.88
C THR A 403 -4.89 -20.01 5.99
N ALA A 404 -3.78 -19.99 6.74
CA ALA A 404 -3.59 -20.86 7.90
C ALA A 404 -4.44 -20.43 9.12
N ALA A 405 -4.84 -19.13 9.20
CA ALA A 405 -5.55 -18.57 10.35
C ALA A 405 -7.06 -18.40 10.09
N TYR A 406 -7.46 -18.20 8.83
CA TYR A 406 -8.85 -17.95 8.48
C TYR A 406 -9.28 -18.78 7.28
N THR A 407 -10.46 -19.38 7.39
CA THR A 407 -11.13 -19.95 6.22
C THR A 407 -11.72 -18.86 5.35
N PRO A 408 -11.97 -19.12 4.04
CA PRO A 408 -12.66 -18.15 3.18
C PRO A 408 -14.02 -17.70 3.73
N ALA A 409 -14.76 -18.59 4.38
CA ALA A 409 -16.05 -18.27 4.99
C ALA A 409 -15.90 -17.30 6.17
N GLN A 410 -14.91 -17.49 7.04
CA GLN A 410 -14.62 -16.56 8.15
C GLN A 410 -14.18 -15.19 7.65
N ALA A 411 -13.33 -15.16 6.63
CA ALA A 411 -12.88 -13.91 6.01
C ALA A 411 -14.06 -13.17 5.36
N HIS A 412 -14.93 -13.88 4.66
CA HIS A 412 -16.14 -13.31 4.07
C HIS A 412 -17.10 -12.78 5.13
N SER A 413 -17.33 -13.55 6.23
CA SER A 413 -18.17 -13.11 7.35
C SER A 413 -17.64 -11.84 8.00
N PHE A 414 -16.31 -11.74 8.22
CA PHE A 414 -15.70 -10.51 8.74
C PHE A 414 -15.93 -9.33 7.80
N LEU A 415 -15.74 -9.52 6.51
CA LEU A 415 -15.89 -8.46 5.52
C LEU A 415 -17.35 -8.00 5.36
N SER A 416 -18.30 -8.95 5.37
CA SER A 416 -19.73 -8.65 5.36
C SER A 416 -20.16 -7.87 6.61
N GLY A 417 -19.68 -8.27 7.79
CA GLY A 417 -19.94 -7.53 9.03
C GLY A 417 -19.43 -6.09 8.98
N TYR A 418 -18.27 -5.84 8.36
CA TYR A 418 -17.78 -4.48 8.11
C TYR A 418 -18.74 -3.67 7.22
N ALA A 419 -19.24 -4.27 6.12
CA ALA A 419 -20.15 -3.61 5.19
C ALA A 419 -21.51 -3.32 5.83
N ASP A 420 -22.07 -4.27 6.59
CA ASP A 420 -23.32 -4.11 7.32
C ASP A 420 -23.23 -2.98 8.35
N LEU A 421 -22.10 -2.88 9.05
CA LEU A 421 -21.83 -1.78 9.97
C LEU A 421 -21.67 -0.45 9.23
N ALA A 422 -21.01 -0.41 8.09
CA ALA A 422 -20.92 0.80 7.28
C ALA A 422 -22.30 1.32 6.89
N THR A 423 -23.22 0.42 6.54
CA THR A 423 -24.61 0.72 6.22
C THR A 423 -25.39 1.22 7.44
N THR A 424 -25.34 0.47 8.54
CA THR A 424 -26.15 0.73 9.73
C THR A 424 -25.71 1.99 10.47
N LEU A 425 -24.39 2.14 10.71
CA LEU A 425 -23.82 3.27 11.44
C LEU A 425 -23.98 4.60 10.70
N THR A 426 -23.92 4.57 9.37
CA THR A 426 -24.11 5.79 8.57
C THR A 426 -25.57 6.19 8.40
N ALA A 427 -26.51 5.28 8.59
CA ALA A 427 -27.94 5.59 8.60
C ALA A 427 -28.36 6.35 9.86
N ALA A 428 -27.72 6.09 11.01
CA ALA A 428 -28.05 6.74 12.29
C ALA A 428 -26.77 7.12 13.09
N PRO A 429 -25.94 8.06 12.60
CA PRO A 429 -24.60 8.31 13.15
C PRO A 429 -24.60 8.92 14.57
N THR A 430 -25.71 9.44 15.02
CA THR A 430 -25.91 10.00 16.39
C THR A 430 -26.64 9.04 17.34
N ALA A 431 -27.04 7.87 16.88
CA ALA A 431 -27.58 6.85 17.75
C ALA A 431 -26.48 6.29 18.68
N PRO A 432 -26.85 5.90 19.91
CA PRO A 432 -25.89 5.25 20.82
C PRO A 432 -25.27 4.01 20.17
N LEU A 433 -23.95 3.87 20.30
CA LEU A 433 -23.25 2.66 19.94
C LEU A 433 -23.66 1.55 20.91
N GLY A 434 -24.16 0.44 20.40
CA GLY A 434 -24.46 -0.75 21.22
C GLY A 434 -23.16 -1.28 21.86
N THR A 435 -23.29 -1.80 23.08
CA THR A 435 -22.17 -2.51 23.74
C THR A 435 -21.81 -3.76 22.94
N ALA A 436 -20.50 -4.07 22.89
CA ALA A 436 -20.00 -5.28 22.25
C ALA A 436 -20.78 -6.51 22.79
N ARG A 437 -21.39 -7.29 21.90
CA ARG A 437 -21.82 -8.65 22.23
C ARG A 437 -20.66 -9.55 21.86
N PRO A 438 -20.03 -10.24 22.81
CA PRO A 438 -19.04 -11.26 22.46
C PRO A 438 -19.73 -12.33 21.61
N VAL A 439 -19.18 -12.61 20.44
CA VAL A 439 -19.57 -13.71 19.55
C VAL A 439 -19.00 -15.02 20.08
#